data_9dde46aff3b1fab16bf3a3a2f3fe4fdb
#
_entry.id   9dde46aff3b1fab16bf3a3a2f3fe4fdb
#
_cell.length_a   1.000
_cell.length_b   1.000
_cell.length_c   1.000
_cell.angle_alpha   90.00
_cell.angle_beta   90.00
_cell.angle_gamma   90.00
#
_symmetry.space_group_name_H-M   'P 1'
#
loop_
_entity.id
_entity.type
_entity.pdbx_description
1 polymer ?
#
loop_
_entity_poly.entity_id
_entity_poly.type
_entity_poly.pdbx_seq_one_letter_code
_entity_poly.pdbx_strand_id
1 'polypeptide(L)'
;VRRVAGVGEHGVMPPVTASGVRATWESLPAGVRAGVDDMLGSPVVEAVNQPGGFSPGLAARVRCADGSRAFVKAVGTPLNPDSPDIHRREAVVAAALPAAARVPRLRGSYDDGDWVALVFDEVDGRMPHEPWRPDELALVVGAVTELSRSLTPCPVPSPRLARDEMSEPMLGYRSLAADAPGDLDPWERRHLDRLADLAASALDVVDGDTLVHYDLRADNVLLSASGVWFVDWPWAFRGAAWIDSLMLLKNAAFHGHDPEPYLADHPLLAQVDPWHVTAVLTGFAGFFGATGRRPAPPGLPTVRAFQRAQHATTLAWVRRRTGWD
;
A
#
# COMPACT_ATOMS: atom_id res chain seq x y z
N VAL A 1 -11.53 17.49 48.95
CA VAL A 1 -11.33 16.54 47.84
C VAL A 1 -11.80 17.21 46.55
N ARG A 2 -10.88 17.82 45.77
CA ARG A 2 -11.16 18.41 44.46
C ARG A 2 -10.91 17.32 43.41
N ARG A 3 -11.95 16.99 42.63
CA ARG A 3 -11.82 16.14 41.42
C ARG A 3 -11.02 16.91 40.39
N VAL A 4 -9.93 16.32 39.90
CA VAL A 4 -9.18 16.75 38.72
C VAL A 4 -10.02 16.34 37.51
N ALA A 5 -10.37 17.31 36.66
CA ALA A 5 -11.11 17.10 35.43
C ALA A 5 -10.26 16.28 34.42
N GLY A 6 -10.93 15.34 33.75
CA GLY A 6 -10.31 14.39 32.85
C GLY A 6 -9.68 15.04 31.63
N VAL A 7 -8.62 14.41 31.17
CA VAL A 7 -7.94 14.62 29.90
C VAL A 7 -8.92 14.29 28.78
N GLY A 8 -9.08 15.23 27.83
CA GLY A 8 -10.04 15.12 26.75
C GLY A 8 -9.81 13.88 25.87
N GLU A 9 -10.90 13.19 25.58
CA GLU A 9 -11.01 12.16 24.56
C GLU A 9 -10.59 12.76 23.20
N HIS A 10 -9.45 12.38 22.70
CA HIS A 10 -9.14 12.54 21.28
C HIS A 10 -10.10 11.64 20.51
N GLY A 11 -11.15 12.20 19.94
CA GLY A 11 -12.08 11.50 19.08
C GLY A 11 -11.32 10.87 17.90
N VAL A 12 -11.16 9.54 17.96
CA VAL A 12 -10.67 8.75 16.84
C VAL A 12 -11.70 8.90 15.73
N MET A 13 -11.34 9.61 14.66
CA MET A 13 -12.18 9.64 13.46
C MET A 13 -12.33 8.20 12.95
N PRO A 14 -13.53 7.77 12.52
CA PRO A 14 -13.69 6.45 11.95
C PRO A 14 -12.74 6.30 10.76
N PRO A 15 -12.09 5.13 10.60
CA PRO A 15 -11.14 4.92 9.53
C PRO A 15 -11.82 5.13 8.19
N VAL A 16 -11.20 5.96 7.33
CA VAL A 16 -11.67 6.15 5.96
C VAL A 16 -11.36 4.88 5.19
N THR A 17 -12.39 4.11 4.88
CA THR A 17 -12.25 2.86 4.13
C THR A 17 -11.87 3.15 2.68
N ALA A 18 -10.86 2.43 2.18
CA ALA A 18 -10.50 2.45 0.77
C ALA A 18 -11.65 1.93 -0.07
N SER A 19 -12.15 2.72 -1.02
CA SER A 19 -13.20 2.30 -1.96
C SER A 19 -12.98 2.89 -3.35
N GLY A 20 -12.95 2.01 -4.36
CA GLY A 20 -13.00 2.34 -5.78
C GLY A 20 -14.36 1.96 -6.37
N VAL A 21 -14.66 2.48 -7.56
CA VAL A 21 -15.84 2.05 -8.33
C VAL A 21 -15.56 0.65 -8.90
N ARG A 22 -16.32 -0.37 -8.46
CA ARG A 22 -16.12 -1.75 -8.90
C ARG A 22 -16.93 -2.07 -10.13
N ALA A 23 -16.27 -2.58 -11.18
CA ALA A 23 -16.92 -3.24 -12.30
C ALA A 23 -17.41 -4.64 -11.87
N THR A 24 -18.48 -5.14 -12.48
CA THR A 24 -18.91 -6.54 -12.34
C THR A 24 -18.34 -7.38 -13.48
N TRP A 25 -18.29 -8.69 -13.30
CA TRP A 25 -17.86 -9.62 -14.36
C TRP A 25 -18.66 -9.43 -15.67
N GLU A 26 -19.96 -9.28 -15.54
CA GLU A 26 -20.89 -9.11 -16.69
C GLU A 26 -20.66 -7.79 -17.41
N SER A 27 -20.17 -6.76 -16.73
CA SER A 27 -19.88 -5.44 -17.31
C SER A 27 -18.57 -5.37 -18.09
N LEU A 28 -17.70 -6.40 -17.97
CA LEU A 28 -16.47 -6.46 -18.74
C LEU A 28 -16.76 -6.71 -20.24
N PRO A 29 -15.95 -6.16 -21.15
CA PRO A 29 -16.02 -6.49 -22.57
C PRO A 29 -15.94 -8.00 -22.82
N ALA A 30 -16.67 -8.48 -23.83
CA ALA A 30 -16.69 -9.91 -24.15
C ALA A 30 -15.30 -10.48 -24.45
N GLY A 31 -14.42 -9.71 -25.11
CA GLY A 31 -13.03 -10.10 -25.39
C GLY A 31 -12.20 -10.32 -24.12
N VAL A 32 -12.39 -9.45 -23.11
CA VAL A 32 -11.70 -9.58 -21.81
C VAL A 32 -12.17 -10.85 -21.08
N ARG A 33 -13.48 -11.11 -21.06
CA ARG A 33 -14.05 -12.32 -20.43
C ARG A 33 -13.55 -13.58 -21.12
N ALA A 34 -13.58 -13.60 -22.46
CA ALA A 34 -13.06 -14.73 -23.25
C ALA A 34 -11.57 -14.96 -22.98
N GLY A 35 -10.74 -13.90 -22.94
CA GLY A 35 -9.33 -14.03 -22.61
C GLY A 35 -9.08 -14.58 -21.19
N VAL A 36 -9.92 -14.23 -20.21
CA VAL A 36 -9.84 -14.81 -18.86
C VAL A 36 -10.28 -16.28 -18.88
N ASP A 37 -11.37 -16.63 -19.56
CA ASP A 37 -11.85 -18.01 -19.69
C ASP A 37 -10.78 -18.91 -20.36
N ASP A 38 -10.11 -18.42 -21.40
CA ASP A 38 -9.01 -19.11 -22.07
C ASP A 38 -7.82 -19.38 -21.14
N MET A 39 -7.42 -18.37 -20.34
CA MET A 39 -6.35 -18.53 -19.33
C MET A 39 -6.71 -19.54 -18.24
N LEU A 40 -8.00 -19.63 -17.88
CA LEU A 40 -8.50 -20.57 -16.87
C LEU A 40 -8.75 -21.95 -17.44
N GLY A 41 -8.92 -22.09 -18.76
CA GLY A 41 -9.26 -23.32 -19.44
C GLY A 41 -10.73 -23.77 -19.26
N SER A 42 -11.56 -22.92 -18.62
CA SER A 42 -12.98 -23.20 -18.34
C SER A 42 -13.73 -21.88 -18.12
N PRO A 43 -14.98 -21.76 -18.62
CA PRO A 43 -15.76 -20.55 -18.46
C PRO A 43 -16.02 -20.18 -17.00
N VAL A 44 -15.94 -18.88 -16.67
CA VAL A 44 -16.35 -18.36 -15.36
C VAL A 44 -17.89 -18.40 -15.27
N VAL A 45 -18.40 -19.07 -14.23
CA VAL A 45 -19.86 -19.20 -13.96
C VAL A 45 -20.30 -18.41 -12.72
N GLU A 46 -19.35 -17.98 -11.90
CA GLU A 46 -19.63 -17.15 -10.73
C GLU A 46 -18.46 -16.20 -10.47
N ALA A 47 -18.74 -14.93 -10.17
CA ALA A 47 -17.75 -13.93 -9.81
C ALA A 47 -18.24 -13.13 -8.60
N VAL A 48 -17.45 -13.09 -7.54
CA VAL A 48 -17.76 -12.37 -6.30
C VAL A 48 -16.71 -11.29 -6.06
N ASN A 49 -17.12 -10.04 -6.27
CA ASN A 49 -16.26 -8.89 -6.02
C ASN A 49 -15.79 -8.83 -4.58
N GLN A 50 -14.51 -8.55 -4.40
CA GLN A 50 -13.91 -8.40 -3.08
C GLN A 50 -13.93 -6.93 -2.66
N PRO A 51 -14.21 -6.64 -1.38
CA PRO A 51 -14.16 -5.28 -0.83
C PRO A 51 -12.71 -4.78 -0.71
N GLY A 52 -12.55 -3.46 -0.50
CA GLY A 52 -11.26 -2.82 -0.27
C GLY A 52 -10.53 -2.40 -1.54
N GLY A 53 -9.40 -1.71 -1.36
CA GLY A 53 -8.54 -1.20 -2.42
C GLY A 53 -9.10 0.04 -3.14
N PHE A 54 -8.18 0.82 -3.73
CA PHE A 54 -8.49 2.05 -4.47
C PHE A 54 -8.56 1.84 -5.99
N SER A 55 -8.21 0.66 -6.52
CA SER A 55 -8.25 0.45 -7.97
C SER A 55 -9.69 0.37 -8.49
N PRO A 56 -10.08 1.15 -9.49
CA PRO A 56 -11.33 0.94 -10.20
C PRO A 56 -11.24 -0.37 -11.02
N GLY A 57 -12.37 -0.97 -11.33
CA GLY A 57 -12.43 -2.19 -12.11
C GLY A 57 -12.85 -3.42 -11.32
N LEU A 58 -12.66 -4.59 -11.91
CA LEU A 58 -12.96 -5.88 -11.29
C LEU A 58 -11.83 -6.30 -10.34
N ALA A 59 -12.18 -6.77 -9.16
CA ALA A 59 -11.33 -7.55 -8.28
C ALA A 59 -12.21 -8.64 -7.66
N ALA A 60 -12.22 -9.85 -8.21
CA ALA A 60 -13.18 -10.87 -7.88
C ALA A 60 -12.56 -12.25 -7.66
N ARG A 61 -13.10 -12.99 -6.70
CA ARG A 61 -12.97 -14.45 -6.65
C ARG A 61 -13.91 -15.03 -7.68
N VAL A 62 -13.39 -15.90 -8.55
CA VAL A 62 -14.17 -16.54 -9.59
C VAL A 62 -14.19 -18.04 -9.41
N ARG A 63 -15.32 -18.66 -9.84
CA ARG A 63 -15.49 -20.10 -9.94
C ARG A 63 -15.82 -20.45 -11.39
N CYS A 64 -15.10 -21.41 -11.95
CA CYS A 64 -15.30 -21.90 -13.30
C CYS A 64 -16.32 -23.04 -13.37
N ALA A 65 -16.78 -23.36 -14.55
CA ALA A 65 -17.74 -24.45 -14.81
C ALA A 65 -17.19 -25.83 -14.41
N ASP A 66 -15.88 -26.04 -14.50
CA ASP A 66 -15.20 -27.26 -14.06
C ASP A 66 -14.99 -27.34 -12.54
N GLY A 67 -15.42 -26.30 -11.79
CA GLY A 67 -15.25 -26.18 -10.33
C GLY A 67 -13.94 -25.55 -9.89
N SER A 68 -12.99 -25.29 -10.79
CA SER A 68 -11.75 -24.58 -10.46
C SER A 68 -12.01 -23.14 -10.00
N ARG A 69 -11.08 -22.58 -9.22
CA ARG A 69 -11.17 -21.26 -8.61
C ARG A 69 -9.94 -20.42 -8.92
N ALA A 70 -10.14 -19.10 -9.01
CA ALA A 70 -9.08 -18.13 -9.22
C ALA A 70 -9.46 -16.76 -8.63
N PHE A 71 -8.49 -15.86 -8.60
CA PHE A 71 -8.72 -14.44 -8.35
C PHE A 71 -8.42 -13.65 -9.63
N VAL A 72 -9.34 -12.78 -10.02
CA VAL A 72 -9.23 -12.00 -11.26
C VAL A 72 -9.26 -10.51 -10.94
N LYS A 73 -8.27 -9.77 -11.45
CA LYS A 73 -8.31 -8.31 -11.55
C LYS A 73 -8.50 -7.93 -13.02
N ALA A 74 -9.35 -6.94 -13.32
CA ALA A 74 -9.48 -6.40 -14.68
C ALA A 74 -9.84 -4.92 -14.62
N VAL A 75 -9.18 -4.11 -15.44
CA VAL A 75 -9.43 -2.67 -15.54
C VAL A 75 -9.21 -2.21 -16.98
N GLY A 76 -9.93 -1.18 -17.39
CA GLY A 76 -9.75 -0.56 -18.70
C GLY A 76 -9.68 0.95 -18.63
N THR A 77 -9.10 1.55 -19.67
CA THR A 77 -8.99 3.01 -19.86
C THR A 77 -10.33 3.76 -19.67
N PRO A 78 -11.50 3.22 -20.05
CA PRO A 78 -12.78 3.91 -19.80
C PRO A 78 -13.12 4.09 -18.32
N LEU A 79 -12.58 3.26 -17.42
CA LEU A 79 -12.79 3.36 -15.97
C LEU A 79 -11.79 4.32 -15.33
N ASN A 80 -10.53 4.25 -15.75
CA ASN A 80 -9.46 5.15 -15.33
C ASN A 80 -8.29 5.00 -16.31
N PRO A 81 -7.79 6.10 -16.91
CA PRO A 81 -6.77 6.05 -17.96
C PRO A 81 -5.40 5.50 -17.49
N ASP A 82 -5.08 5.64 -16.19
CA ASP A 82 -3.78 5.25 -15.65
C ASP A 82 -3.77 3.80 -15.12
N SER A 83 -4.94 3.24 -14.83
CA SER A 83 -5.04 1.94 -14.15
C SER A 83 -4.58 0.74 -14.99
N PRO A 84 -4.74 0.68 -16.32
CA PRO A 84 -4.16 -0.39 -17.12
C PRO A 84 -2.63 -0.51 -16.97
N ASP A 85 -1.91 0.62 -16.95
CA ASP A 85 -0.46 0.61 -16.76
C ASP A 85 -0.04 0.13 -15.35
N ILE A 86 -0.84 0.41 -14.34
CA ILE A 86 -0.65 -0.12 -12.99
C ILE A 86 -0.76 -1.66 -13.01
N HIS A 87 -1.75 -2.23 -13.71
CA HIS A 87 -1.90 -3.69 -13.84
C HIS A 87 -0.78 -4.33 -14.68
N ARG A 88 -0.30 -3.66 -15.73
CA ARG A 88 0.89 -4.11 -16.51
C ARG A 88 2.13 -4.20 -15.62
N ARG A 89 2.34 -3.22 -14.74
CA ARG A 89 3.44 -3.24 -13.76
C ARG A 89 3.29 -4.42 -12.79
N GLU A 90 2.09 -4.64 -12.27
CA GLU A 90 1.81 -5.79 -11.38
C GLU A 90 2.09 -7.11 -12.08
N ALA A 91 1.70 -7.27 -13.35
CA ALA A 91 1.97 -8.49 -14.12
C ALA A 91 3.48 -8.81 -14.21
N VAL A 92 4.30 -7.79 -14.50
CA VAL A 92 5.77 -7.95 -14.59
C VAL A 92 6.36 -8.38 -13.24
N VAL A 93 5.96 -7.73 -12.17
CA VAL A 93 6.43 -8.06 -10.81
C VAL A 93 5.97 -9.46 -10.41
N ALA A 94 4.67 -9.75 -10.52
CA ALA A 94 4.07 -11.00 -10.08
C ALA A 94 4.64 -12.22 -10.83
N ALA A 95 4.98 -12.07 -12.10
CA ALA A 95 5.64 -13.13 -12.88
C ALA A 95 7.05 -13.49 -12.38
N ALA A 96 7.73 -12.56 -11.69
CA ALA A 96 9.08 -12.76 -11.18
C ALA A 96 9.12 -13.20 -9.70
N LEU A 97 7.98 -13.18 -9.00
CA LEU A 97 7.94 -13.53 -7.57
C LEU A 97 8.23 -15.03 -7.36
N PRO A 98 9.17 -15.37 -6.46
CA PRO A 98 9.54 -16.76 -6.22
C PRO A 98 8.43 -17.49 -5.43
N ALA A 99 8.30 -18.80 -5.67
CA ALA A 99 7.32 -19.63 -4.95
C ALA A 99 7.53 -19.66 -3.42
N ALA A 100 8.73 -19.33 -2.95
CA ALA A 100 9.04 -19.23 -1.52
C ALA A 100 8.42 -17.99 -0.87
N ALA A 101 8.20 -16.91 -1.64
CA ALA A 101 7.42 -15.76 -1.18
C ALA A 101 5.94 -16.17 -1.09
N ARG A 102 5.29 -15.80 0.00
CA ARG A 102 3.87 -16.12 0.17
C ARG A 102 3.00 -15.10 -0.57
N VAL A 103 2.97 -15.26 -1.90
CA VAL A 103 2.22 -14.42 -2.84
C VAL A 103 1.42 -15.31 -3.78
N PRO A 104 0.19 -14.95 -4.16
CA PRO A 104 -0.58 -15.72 -5.13
C PRO A 104 0.17 -15.76 -6.46
N ARG A 105 0.27 -16.95 -7.05
CA ARG A 105 0.93 -17.11 -8.35
C ARG A 105 0.08 -16.47 -9.44
N LEU A 106 0.71 -15.65 -10.29
CA LEU A 106 0.11 -15.18 -11.53
C LEU A 106 -0.01 -16.38 -12.51
N ARG A 107 -1.25 -16.69 -12.94
CA ARG A 107 -1.53 -17.73 -13.94
C ARG A 107 -1.38 -17.21 -15.36
N GLY A 108 -1.76 -15.93 -15.58
CA GLY A 108 -1.68 -15.28 -16.86
C GLY A 108 -2.18 -13.84 -16.83
N SER A 109 -1.97 -13.15 -17.94
CA SER A 109 -2.45 -11.79 -18.17
C SER A 109 -3.04 -11.66 -19.59
N TYR A 110 -4.11 -10.91 -19.70
CA TYR A 110 -4.70 -10.45 -20.95
C TYR A 110 -4.45 -8.96 -21.10
N ASP A 111 -4.13 -8.51 -22.31
CA ASP A 111 -3.91 -7.09 -22.61
C ASP A 111 -4.27 -6.86 -24.09
N ASP A 112 -5.26 -6.01 -24.37
CA ASP A 112 -5.66 -5.61 -25.71
C ASP A 112 -5.32 -4.14 -26.04
N GLY A 113 -4.56 -3.49 -25.13
CA GLY A 113 -4.22 -2.08 -25.22
C GLY A 113 -5.13 -1.20 -24.35
N ASP A 114 -6.44 -1.42 -24.39
CA ASP A 114 -7.43 -0.67 -23.60
C ASP A 114 -7.75 -1.33 -22.26
N TRP A 115 -7.77 -2.66 -22.23
CA TRP A 115 -8.09 -3.46 -21.04
C TRP A 115 -6.93 -4.37 -20.66
N VAL A 116 -6.68 -4.47 -19.36
CA VAL A 116 -5.75 -5.44 -18.79
C VAL A 116 -6.49 -6.30 -17.78
N ALA A 117 -6.35 -7.63 -17.88
CA ALA A 117 -6.83 -8.57 -16.88
C ALA A 117 -5.69 -9.46 -16.38
N LEU A 118 -5.65 -9.70 -15.08
CA LEU A 118 -4.67 -10.55 -14.40
C LEU A 118 -5.40 -11.69 -13.70
N VAL A 119 -4.92 -12.90 -13.87
CA VAL A 119 -5.48 -14.11 -13.25
C VAL A 119 -4.46 -14.67 -12.27
N PHE A 120 -4.85 -14.79 -11.01
CA PHE A 120 -4.03 -15.32 -9.92
C PHE A 120 -4.62 -16.59 -9.33
N ASP A 121 -3.78 -17.39 -8.66
CA ASP A 121 -4.28 -18.41 -7.74
C ASP A 121 -5.14 -17.74 -6.66
N GLU A 122 -6.28 -18.35 -6.32
CA GLU A 122 -7.09 -17.88 -5.20
C GLU A 122 -6.42 -18.28 -3.88
N VAL A 123 -6.34 -17.36 -2.94
CA VAL A 123 -5.95 -17.63 -1.56
C VAL A 123 -7.21 -17.76 -0.71
N ASP A 124 -7.41 -18.92 -0.09
CA ASP A 124 -8.45 -19.10 0.92
C ASP A 124 -8.01 -18.44 2.23
N GLY A 125 -8.30 -17.17 2.35
CA GLY A 125 -7.89 -16.30 3.45
C GLY A 125 -8.81 -15.10 3.58
N ARG A 126 -8.66 -14.40 4.68
CA ARG A 126 -9.34 -13.14 4.98
C ARG A 126 -8.35 -12.02 5.24
N MET A 127 -8.74 -10.79 5.05
CA MET A 127 -7.96 -9.63 5.51
C MET A 127 -7.87 -9.61 7.05
N PRO A 128 -6.81 -9.03 7.61
CA PRO A 128 -6.74 -8.71 9.05
C PRO A 128 -7.91 -7.83 9.49
N HIS A 129 -8.16 -7.78 10.77
CA HIS A 129 -9.15 -6.85 11.33
C HIS A 129 -8.64 -5.41 11.24
N GLU A 130 -9.54 -4.50 10.91
CA GLU A 130 -9.31 -3.06 10.99
C GLU A 130 -10.29 -2.44 12.02
N PRO A 131 -9.78 -1.81 13.08
CA PRO A 131 -8.37 -1.68 13.49
C PRO A 131 -7.67 -3.03 13.74
N TRP A 132 -6.34 -3.06 13.56
CA TRP A 132 -5.52 -4.25 13.78
C TRP A 132 -5.76 -4.87 15.17
N ARG A 133 -5.87 -6.19 15.21
CA ARG A 133 -5.73 -6.92 16.48
C ARG A 133 -4.24 -7.10 16.79
N PRO A 134 -3.82 -6.95 18.06
CA PRO A 134 -2.40 -7.04 18.40
C PRO A 134 -1.73 -8.37 18.00
N ASP A 135 -2.45 -9.49 18.11
CA ASP A 135 -1.99 -10.81 17.71
C ASP A 135 -1.81 -10.94 16.18
N GLU A 136 -2.75 -10.41 15.40
CA GLU A 136 -2.65 -10.38 13.94
C GLU A 136 -1.52 -9.45 13.48
N LEU A 137 -1.37 -8.27 14.08
CA LEU A 137 -0.28 -7.36 13.77
C LEU A 137 1.09 -8.01 14.05
N ALA A 138 1.26 -8.64 15.20
CA ALA A 138 2.51 -9.32 15.56
C ALA A 138 2.84 -10.46 14.56
N LEU A 139 1.82 -11.24 14.15
CA LEU A 139 1.97 -12.29 13.14
C LEU A 139 2.44 -11.70 11.79
N VAL A 140 1.81 -10.60 11.34
CA VAL A 140 2.13 -9.98 10.04
C VAL A 140 3.50 -9.29 10.09
N VAL A 141 3.90 -8.67 11.20
CA VAL A 141 5.26 -8.11 11.39
C VAL A 141 6.33 -9.19 11.19
N GLY A 142 6.13 -10.37 11.77
CA GLY A 142 7.03 -11.51 11.54
C GLY A 142 7.05 -11.95 10.08
N ALA A 143 5.88 -12.04 9.45
CA ALA A 143 5.75 -12.49 8.06
C ALA A 143 6.38 -11.50 7.07
N VAL A 144 6.31 -10.19 7.31
CA VAL A 144 6.98 -9.15 6.47
C VAL A 144 8.51 -9.29 6.55
N THR A 145 9.04 -9.64 7.72
CA THR A 145 10.48 -9.91 7.87
C THR A 145 10.91 -11.10 7.00
N GLU A 146 10.13 -12.20 7.00
CA GLU A 146 10.41 -13.37 6.17
C GLU A 146 10.21 -13.08 4.67
N LEU A 147 9.19 -12.28 4.33
CA LEU A 147 8.97 -11.82 2.96
C LEU A 147 10.20 -11.06 2.45
N SER A 148 10.68 -10.08 3.20
CA SER A 148 11.87 -9.29 2.86
C SER A 148 13.10 -10.19 2.63
N ARG A 149 13.32 -11.19 3.47
CA ARG A 149 14.41 -12.16 3.30
C ARG A 149 14.25 -12.99 2.02
N SER A 150 13.05 -13.45 1.73
CA SER A 150 12.76 -14.28 0.54
C SER A 150 12.87 -13.50 -0.78
N LEU A 151 12.78 -12.16 -0.71
CA LEU A 151 12.87 -11.24 -1.83
C LEU A 151 14.22 -10.50 -1.89
N THR A 152 15.22 -10.99 -1.18
CA THR A 152 16.60 -10.51 -1.22
C THR A 152 17.52 -11.65 -1.69
N PRO A 153 18.24 -11.52 -2.82
CA PRO A 153 18.24 -10.37 -3.73
C PRO A 153 16.93 -10.22 -4.50
N CYS A 154 16.67 -9.01 -5.01
CA CYS A 154 15.48 -8.70 -5.79
C CYS A 154 15.34 -9.64 -7.00
N PRO A 155 14.23 -10.40 -7.13
CA PRO A 155 14.07 -11.39 -8.19
C PRO A 155 13.66 -10.79 -9.55
N VAL A 156 13.25 -9.53 -9.60
CA VAL A 156 12.83 -8.86 -10.84
C VAL A 156 14.06 -8.48 -11.67
N PRO A 157 14.18 -8.92 -12.93
CA PRO A 157 15.41 -8.69 -13.72
C PRO A 157 15.75 -7.22 -13.99
N SER A 158 14.72 -6.38 -14.16
CA SER A 158 14.88 -4.93 -14.41
C SER A 158 13.93 -4.15 -13.50
N PRO A 159 14.20 -4.13 -12.18
CA PRO A 159 13.29 -3.52 -11.24
C PRO A 159 13.33 -1.99 -11.35
N ARG A 160 12.21 -1.34 -11.02
CA ARG A 160 12.23 0.07 -10.67
C ARG A 160 13.09 0.26 -9.42
N LEU A 161 13.67 1.42 -9.23
CA LEU A 161 14.56 1.69 -8.10
C LEU A 161 13.88 2.57 -7.06
N ALA A 162 14.15 2.29 -5.78
CA ALA A 162 13.59 3.06 -4.67
C ALA A 162 13.83 4.56 -4.82
N ARG A 163 15.05 4.96 -5.19
CA ARG A 163 15.40 6.38 -5.36
C ARG A 163 14.53 7.08 -6.40
N ASP A 164 14.19 6.41 -7.49
CA ASP A 164 13.36 6.97 -8.56
C ASP A 164 11.88 7.02 -8.14
N GLU A 165 11.37 5.93 -7.62
CA GLU A 165 9.94 5.79 -7.22
C GLU A 165 9.57 6.63 -5.99
N MET A 166 10.50 6.85 -5.10
CA MET A 166 10.29 7.65 -3.89
C MET A 166 10.66 9.13 -4.08
N SER A 167 11.25 9.53 -5.21
CA SER A 167 11.68 10.91 -5.43
C SER A 167 10.53 11.90 -5.31
N GLU A 168 9.41 11.68 -6.01
CA GLU A 168 8.23 12.56 -5.91
C GLU A 168 7.61 12.55 -4.51
N PRO A 169 7.33 11.40 -3.87
CA PRO A 169 6.87 11.36 -2.48
C PRO A 169 7.77 12.12 -1.50
N MET A 170 9.08 11.92 -1.57
CA MET A 170 10.02 12.57 -0.63
C MET A 170 10.15 14.09 -0.85
N LEU A 171 9.71 14.60 -2.00
CA LEU A 171 9.70 16.05 -2.30
C LEU A 171 8.36 16.73 -1.97
N GLY A 172 7.41 16.04 -1.34
CA GLY A 172 6.10 16.60 -1.00
C GLY A 172 6.18 17.90 -0.18
N TYR A 173 7.07 17.99 0.80
CA TYR A 173 7.28 19.20 1.57
C TYR A 173 7.93 20.34 0.79
N ARG A 174 8.75 20.07 -0.22
CA ARG A 174 9.25 21.12 -1.12
C ARG A 174 8.12 21.75 -1.94
N SER A 175 7.16 20.92 -2.39
CA SER A 175 5.96 21.45 -3.06
C SER A 175 5.11 22.32 -2.13
N LEU A 176 4.92 21.91 -0.87
CA LEU A 176 4.21 22.69 0.14
C LEU A 176 4.94 23.97 0.53
N ALA A 177 6.27 23.98 0.53
CA ALA A 177 7.07 25.17 0.81
C ALA A 177 7.01 26.19 -0.32
N ALA A 178 6.95 25.72 -1.58
CA ALA A 178 6.86 26.59 -2.75
C ALA A 178 5.51 27.34 -2.83
N ASP A 179 4.42 26.72 -2.38
CA ASP A 179 3.08 27.31 -2.31
C ASP A 179 2.37 26.82 -1.03
N ALA A 180 2.67 27.49 0.09
CA ALA A 180 2.22 27.07 1.40
C ALA A 180 0.71 27.32 1.59
N PRO A 181 -0.13 26.25 1.68
CA PRO A 181 -1.57 26.39 1.88
C PRO A 181 -1.89 27.12 3.17
N GLY A 182 -2.97 27.92 3.16
CA GLY A 182 -3.40 28.70 4.33
C GLY A 182 -3.83 27.82 5.54
N ASP A 183 -4.19 26.59 5.30
CA ASP A 183 -4.68 25.59 6.27
C ASP A 183 -3.61 24.64 6.81
N LEU A 184 -2.32 24.88 6.54
CA LEU A 184 -1.24 24.07 7.14
C LEU A 184 -1.27 24.18 8.67
N ASP A 185 -1.02 23.04 9.32
CA ASP A 185 -0.80 22.99 10.77
C ASP A 185 0.26 24.01 11.20
N PRO A 186 0.07 24.77 12.30
CA PRO A 186 1.00 25.83 12.71
C PRO A 186 2.42 25.33 13.00
N TRP A 187 2.58 24.11 13.54
CA TRP A 187 3.87 23.49 13.77
C TRP A 187 4.53 23.09 12.45
N GLU A 188 3.77 22.48 11.53
CA GLU A 188 4.22 22.10 10.20
C GLU A 188 4.70 23.33 9.42
N ARG A 189 3.93 24.41 9.42
CA ARG A 189 4.29 25.68 8.78
C ARG A 189 5.60 26.25 9.33
N ARG A 190 5.79 26.21 10.65
CA ARG A 190 7.00 26.74 11.31
C ARG A 190 8.25 25.96 10.92
N HIS A 191 8.12 24.66 10.66
CA HIS A 191 9.24 23.76 10.37
C HIS A 191 9.34 23.34 8.90
N LEU A 192 8.65 24.03 7.99
CA LEU A 192 8.43 23.59 6.62
C LEU A 192 9.74 23.32 5.87
N ASP A 193 10.73 24.22 5.95
CA ASP A 193 12.03 24.02 5.32
C ASP A 193 12.82 22.85 5.94
N ARG A 194 12.80 22.73 7.27
CA ARG A 194 13.44 21.62 7.97
C ARG A 194 12.81 20.25 7.63
N LEU A 195 11.46 20.24 7.47
CA LEU A 195 10.74 19.04 7.04
C LEU A 195 11.07 18.70 5.59
N ALA A 196 11.23 19.70 4.72
CA ALA A 196 11.61 19.49 3.33
C ALA A 196 13.04 18.92 3.20
N ASP A 197 13.98 19.43 3.99
CA ASP A 197 15.36 18.93 3.98
C ASP A 197 15.45 17.50 4.57
N LEU A 198 14.74 17.25 5.69
CA LEU A 198 14.70 15.92 6.31
C LEU A 198 14.06 14.89 5.37
N ALA A 199 12.93 15.23 4.73
CA ALA A 199 12.28 14.34 3.77
C ALA A 199 13.18 14.02 2.57
N ALA A 200 13.90 15.02 2.04
CA ALA A 200 14.82 14.83 0.92
C ALA A 200 15.98 13.88 1.27
N SER A 201 16.49 13.92 2.50
CA SER A 201 17.56 13.04 2.96
C SER A 201 17.16 11.55 2.99
N ALA A 202 15.86 11.24 2.96
CA ALA A 202 15.38 9.87 2.84
C ALA A 202 15.92 9.17 1.57
N LEU A 203 16.11 9.90 0.48
CA LEU A 203 16.61 9.34 -0.78
C LEU A 203 18.05 8.80 -0.70
N ASP A 204 18.80 9.16 0.33
CA ASP A 204 20.17 8.67 0.54
C ASP A 204 20.22 7.29 1.22
N VAL A 205 19.06 6.82 1.75
CA VAL A 205 19.01 5.62 2.61
C VAL A 205 17.97 4.57 2.18
N VAL A 206 17.24 4.82 1.09
CA VAL A 206 16.21 3.91 0.59
C VAL A 206 16.73 2.87 -0.38
N ASP A 207 17.95 3.00 -0.89
CA ASP A 207 18.55 2.05 -1.80
C ASP A 207 18.88 0.73 -1.09
N GLY A 208 18.77 -0.37 -1.82
CA GLY A 208 19.03 -1.72 -1.32
C GLY A 208 18.83 -2.77 -2.41
N ASP A 209 18.88 -4.04 -2.01
CA ASP A 209 18.78 -5.17 -2.94
C ASP A 209 17.54 -6.05 -2.72
N THR A 210 16.57 -5.55 -1.99
CA THR A 210 15.31 -6.25 -1.71
C THR A 210 14.22 -5.77 -2.65
N LEU A 211 13.37 -6.68 -3.15
CA LEU A 211 12.11 -6.28 -3.77
C LEU A 211 11.14 -5.85 -2.65
N VAL A 212 10.81 -4.58 -2.64
CA VAL A 212 9.91 -3.92 -1.68
C VAL A 212 8.51 -3.85 -2.28
N HIS A 213 7.48 -4.20 -1.52
CA HIS A 213 6.08 -4.09 -1.93
C HIS A 213 5.62 -2.62 -1.99
N TYR A 214 6.04 -1.82 -1.01
CA TYR A 214 5.82 -0.39 -0.84
C TYR A 214 4.40 0.05 -0.45
N ASP A 215 3.38 -0.80 -0.59
CA ASP A 215 2.00 -0.49 -0.19
C ASP A 215 1.44 -1.52 0.82
N LEU A 216 2.24 -1.87 1.85
CA LEU A 216 1.80 -2.81 2.88
C LEU A 216 0.80 -2.17 3.84
N ARG A 217 -0.46 -2.54 3.64
CA ARG A 217 -1.64 -2.20 4.45
C ARG A 217 -2.43 -3.48 4.75
N ALA A 218 -3.38 -3.38 5.67
CA ALA A 218 -4.23 -4.51 6.05
C ALA A 218 -5.00 -5.11 4.85
N ASP A 219 -5.48 -4.28 3.92
CA ASP A 219 -6.21 -4.73 2.73
C ASP A 219 -5.33 -5.42 1.66
N ASN A 220 -3.99 -5.34 1.78
CA ASN A 220 -3.03 -6.04 0.94
C ASN A 220 -2.42 -7.29 1.62
N VAL A 221 -3.01 -7.72 2.75
CA VAL A 221 -2.60 -8.91 3.51
C VAL A 221 -3.78 -9.87 3.65
N LEU A 222 -3.51 -11.18 3.45
CA LEU A 222 -4.49 -12.22 3.70
C LEU A 222 -3.96 -13.19 4.77
N LEU A 223 -4.77 -13.43 5.78
CA LEU A 223 -4.54 -14.44 6.82
C LEU A 223 -5.25 -15.72 6.42
N SER A 224 -4.51 -16.81 6.27
CA SER A 224 -5.03 -18.13 5.91
C SER A 224 -4.54 -19.21 6.88
N ALA A 225 -5.09 -20.42 6.77
CA ALA A 225 -4.59 -21.58 7.51
C ALA A 225 -3.15 -21.94 7.17
N SER A 226 -2.68 -21.58 5.94
CA SER A 226 -1.30 -21.82 5.50
C SER A 226 -0.33 -20.70 5.88
N GLY A 227 -0.80 -19.60 6.47
CA GLY A 227 0.01 -18.46 6.91
C GLY A 227 -0.44 -17.13 6.33
N VAL A 228 0.45 -16.15 6.36
CA VAL A 228 0.22 -14.79 5.87
C VAL A 228 0.60 -14.70 4.40
N TRP A 229 -0.26 -14.11 3.59
CA TRP A 229 -0.06 -13.89 2.17
C TRP A 229 -0.10 -12.39 1.84
N PHE A 230 0.70 -11.97 0.86
CA PHE A 230 0.80 -10.59 0.42
C PHE A 230 0.31 -10.45 -1.01
N VAL A 231 -0.58 -9.48 -1.26
CA VAL A 231 -1.27 -9.29 -2.55
C VAL A 231 -1.11 -7.84 -3.02
N ASP A 232 -1.37 -7.58 -4.30
CA ASP A 232 -1.39 -6.24 -4.88
C ASP A 232 0.00 -5.57 -5.00
N TRP A 233 0.79 -6.00 -6.00
CA TRP A 233 2.21 -5.67 -6.19
C TRP A 233 2.55 -4.57 -7.23
N PRO A 234 1.65 -3.68 -7.65
CA PRO A 234 1.93 -2.74 -8.75
C PRO A 234 2.99 -1.69 -8.40
N TRP A 235 3.19 -1.42 -7.10
CA TRP A 235 4.09 -0.38 -6.60
C TRP A 235 5.48 -0.90 -6.23
N ALA A 236 5.73 -2.19 -6.41
CA ALA A 236 6.98 -2.81 -6.00
C ALA A 236 8.20 -2.27 -6.76
N PHE A 237 9.31 -2.14 -6.05
CA PHE A 237 10.59 -1.69 -6.55
C PHE A 237 11.75 -2.33 -5.78
N ARG A 238 12.97 -2.20 -6.29
CA ARG A 238 14.17 -2.62 -5.55
C ARG A 238 14.61 -1.50 -4.60
N GLY A 239 14.75 -1.81 -3.31
CA GLY A 239 15.10 -0.86 -2.26
C GLY A 239 15.59 -1.51 -0.98
N ALA A 240 15.66 -0.72 0.09
CA ALA A 240 16.13 -1.17 1.40
C ALA A 240 15.12 -2.12 2.07
N ALA A 241 15.62 -3.21 2.62
CA ALA A 241 14.84 -4.31 3.20
C ALA A 241 13.86 -3.93 4.31
N TRP A 242 14.09 -2.81 4.99
CA TRP A 242 13.29 -2.34 6.10
C TRP A 242 12.06 -1.50 5.72
N ILE A 243 11.94 -1.08 4.44
CA ILE A 243 10.87 -0.17 4.00
C ILE A 243 9.49 -0.78 4.20
N ASP A 244 9.28 -2.03 3.82
CA ASP A 244 7.97 -2.69 3.98
C ASP A 244 7.55 -2.83 5.43
N SER A 245 8.49 -3.10 6.32
CA SER A 245 8.22 -3.13 7.76
C SER A 245 7.78 -1.76 8.27
N LEU A 246 8.41 -0.68 7.79
CA LEU A 246 7.98 0.68 8.14
C LEU A 246 6.59 1.01 7.56
N MET A 247 6.28 0.57 6.32
CA MET A 247 4.96 0.77 5.73
C MET A 247 3.86 0.09 6.52
N LEU A 248 4.08 -1.16 6.97
CA LEU A 248 3.17 -1.88 7.83
C LEU A 248 2.96 -1.15 9.18
N LEU A 249 4.04 -0.71 9.81
CA LEU A 249 3.94 0.02 11.09
C LEU A 249 3.27 1.38 10.94
N LYS A 250 3.46 2.07 9.80
CA LYS A 250 2.71 3.28 9.46
C LYS A 250 1.21 3.00 9.32
N ASN A 251 0.82 1.88 8.71
CA ASN A 251 -0.57 1.47 8.65
C ASN A 251 -1.11 1.11 10.05
N ALA A 252 -0.33 0.43 10.89
CA ALA A 252 -0.71 0.16 12.28
C ALA A 252 -0.93 1.46 13.09
N ALA A 253 -0.06 2.46 12.92
CA ALA A 253 -0.23 3.77 13.52
C ALA A 253 -1.51 4.48 13.05
N PHE A 254 -1.85 4.35 11.77
CA PHE A 254 -3.10 4.86 11.21
C PHE A 254 -4.34 4.27 11.89
N HIS A 255 -4.26 3.03 12.34
CA HIS A 255 -5.30 2.34 13.09
C HIS A 255 -5.17 2.49 14.61
N GLY A 256 -4.35 3.42 15.10
CA GLY A 256 -4.26 3.82 16.51
C GLY A 256 -3.28 3.01 17.34
N HIS A 257 -2.47 2.12 16.76
CA HIS A 257 -1.38 1.45 17.48
C HIS A 257 -0.18 2.38 17.66
N ASP A 258 0.52 2.26 18.79
CA ASP A 258 1.84 2.88 18.92
C ASP A 258 2.89 2.03 18.20
N PRO A 259 3.55 2.54 17.15
CA PRO A 259 4.53 1.78 16.39
C PRO A 259 5.91 1.72 17.03
N GLU A 260 6.24 2.58 17.99
CA GLU A 260 7.60 2.70 18.54
C GLU A 260 8.11 1.41 19.22
N PRO A 261 7.31 0.67 20.00
CA PRO A 261 7.77 -0.61 20.56
C PRO A 261 8.15 -1.62 19.47
N TYR A 262 7.39 -1.66 18.38
CA TYR A 262 7.70 -2.56 17.26
C TYR A 262 8.97 -2.14 16.52
N LEU A 263 9.26 -0.83 16.38
CA LEU A 263 10.50 -0.36 15.76
C LEU A 263 11.73 -0.83 16.51
N ALA A 264 11.71 -0.73 17.85
CA ALA A 264 12.84 -1.06 18.70
C ALA A 264 13.23 -2.54 18.65
N ASP A 265 12.24 -3.43 18.54
CA ASP A 265 12.44 -4.88 18.58
C ASP A 265 12.46 -5.52 17.18
N HIS A 266 12.20 -4.77 16.12
CA HIS A 266 12.07 -5.32 14.76
C HIS A 266 13.45 -5.67 14.16
N PRO A 267 13.68 -6.91 13.67
CA PRO A 267 15.00 -7.36 13.20
C PRO A 267 15.63 -6.49 12.11
N LEU A 268 14.82 -5.87 11.26
CA LEU A 268 15.30 -5.02 10.17
C LEU A 268 15.36 -3.53 10.57
N LEU A 269 14.45 -3.05 11.39
CA LEU A 269 14.33 -1.62 11.73
C LEU A 269 15.21 -1.23 12.92
N ALA A 270 15.44 -2.13 13.88
CA ALA A 270 16.29 -1.87 15.04
C ALA A 270 17.76 -1.55 14.67
N GLN A 271 18.18 -1.89 13.47
CA GLN A 271 19.53 -1.64 12.96
C GLN A 271 19.62 -0.39 12.06
N VAL A 272 18.48 0.23 11.76
CA VAL A 272 18.41 1.46 10.96
C VAL A 272 18.57 2.65 11.88
N ASP A 273 19.40 3.62 11.48
CA ASP A 273 19.47 4.89 12.21
C ASP A 273 18.05 5.46 12.39
N PRO A 274 17.63 5.75 13.63
CA PRO A 274 16.30 6.30 13.91
C PRO A 274 15.95 7.55 13.08
N TRP A 275 17.00 8.30 12.69
CA TRP A 275 16.84 9.49 11.86
C TRP A 275 16.47 9.17 10.42
N HIS A 276 16.98 8.06 9.85
CA HIS A 276 16.59 7.56 8.52
C HIS A 276 15.12 7.14 8.48
N VAL A 277 14.65 6.45 9.52
CA VAL A 277 13.21 6.12 9.67
C VAL A 277 12.39 7.40 9.72
N THR A 278 12.83 8.40 10.49
CA THR A 278 12.14 9.68 10.61
C THR A 278 12.12 10.44 9.29
N ALA A 279 13.20 10.40 8.51
CA ALA A 279 13.28 11.01 7.19
C ALA A 279 12.24 10.44 6.22
N VAL A 280 12.13 9.11 6.13
CA VAL A 280 11.14 8.44 5.27
C VAL A 280 9.71 8.75 5.72
N LEU A 281 9.43 8.71 7.02
CA LEU A 281 8.11 9.11 7.56
C LEU A 281 7.79 10.57 7.22
N THR A 282 8.78 11.46 7.30
CA THR A 282 8.60 12.89 6.95
C THR A 282 8.26 13.02 5.47
N GLY A 283 8.94 12.28 4.59
CA GLY A 283 8.58 12.25 3.17
C GLY A 283 7.13 11.85 2.93
N PHE A 284 6.66 10.78 3.59
CA PHE A 284 5.25 10.37 3.50
C PHE A 284 4.28 11.40 4.05
N ALA A 285 4.61 12.05 5.16
CA ALA A 285 3.77 13.13 5.68
C ALA A 285 3.64 14.26 4.64
N GLY A 286 4.73 14.68 4.02
CA GLY A 286 4.74 15.68 2.95
C GLY A 286 3.95 15.26 1.71
N PHE A 287 4.15 14.02 1.26
CA PHE A 287 3.41 13.45 0.13
C PHE A 287 1.90 13.46 0.35
N PHE A 288 1.46 12.93 1.49
CA PHE A 288 0.04 12.88 1.83
C PHE A 288 -0.55 14.29 2.06
N GLY A 289 0.23 15.20 2.65
CA GLY A 289 -0.15 16.59 2.82
C GLY A 289 -0.36 17.32 1.50
N ALA A 290 0.54 17.13 0.55
CA ALA A 290 0.45 17.72 -0.78
C ALA A 290 -0.67 17.07 -1.62
N THR A 291 -0.69 15.73 -1.71
CA THR A 291 -1.64 15.01 -2.57
C THR A 291 -3.07 15.02 -2.04
N GLY A 292 -3.25 15.02 -0.71
CA GLY A 292 -4.56 15.10 -0.06
C GLY A 292 -5.35 16.38 -0.37
N ARG A 293 -4.68 17.42 -0.89
CA ARG A 293 -5.26 18.69 -1.30
C ARG A 293 -5.66 18.75 -2.78
N ARG A 294 -5.17 17.78 -3.58
CA ARG A 294 -5.50 17.72 -5.03
C ARG A 294 -6.94 17.26 -5.24
N PRO A 295 -7.56 17.54 -6.41
CA PRO A 295 -8.84 16.92 -6.79
C PRO A 295 -8.74 15.40 -6.78
N ALA A 296 -9.85 14.70 -6.45
CA ALA A 296 -9.90 13.26 -6.51
C ALA A 296 -9.76 12.77 -7.95
N PRO A 297 -8.94 11.72 -8.21
CA PRO A 297 -8.88 11.11 -9.55
C PRO A 297 -10.22 10.44 -9.91
N PRO A 298 -10.51 10.28 -11.21
CA PRO A 298 -11.69 9.54 -11.65
C PRO A 298 -11.76 8.13 -11.04
N GLY A 299 -12.95 7.73 -10.59
CA GLY A 299 -13.17 6.41 -9.99
C GLY A 299 -12.66 6.23 -8.55
N LEU A 300 -12.03 7.24 -7.93
CA LEU A 300 -11.40 7.17 -6.60
C LEU A 300 -11.92 8.25 -5.63
N PRO A 301 -13.21 8.27 -5.30
CA PRO A 301 -13.82 9.39 -4.56
C PRO A 301 -13.27 9.58 -3.13
N THR A 302 -12.80 8.51 -2.49
CA THR A 302 -12.37 8.54 -1.08
C THR A 302 -10.87 8.73 -0.89
N VAL A 303 -10.06 8.64 -1.97
CA VAL A 303 -8.59 8.65 -1.86
C VAL A 303 -8.03 9.91 -1.19
N ARG A 304 -8.60 11.08 -1.45
CA ARG A 304 -8.11 12.33 -0.84
C ARG A 304 -8.42 12.45 0.65
N ALA A 305 -9.60 11.97 1.07
CA ALA A 305 -9.93 11.87 2.50
C ALA A 305 -8.99 10.90 3.22
N PHE A 306 -8.69 9.76 2.60
CA PHE A 306 -7.70 8.79 3.10
C PHE A 306 -6.31 9.43 3.22
N GLN A 307 -5.83 10.14 2.19
CA GLN A 307 -4.53 10.79 2.21
C GLN A 307 -4.43 11.88 3.29
N ARG A 308 -5.48 12.68 3.51
CA ARG A 308 -5.51 13.65 4.61
C ARG A 308 -5.43 12.98 5.98
N ALA A 309 -6.12 11.87 6.17
CA ALA A 309 -6.05 11.10 7.41
C ALA A 309 -4.66 10.48 7.62
N GLN A 310 -4.03 9.93 6.56
CA GLN A 310 -2.65 9.45 6.59
C GLN A 310 -1.66 10.57 6.92
N HIS A 311 -1.85 11.75 6.33
CA HIS A 311 -1.04 12.94 6.65
C HIS A 311 -1.10 13.26 8.14
N ALA A 312 -2.29 13.42 8.69
CA ALA A 312 -2.48 13.79 10.10
C ALA A 312 -1.78 12.79 11.05
N THR A 313 -1.96 11.49 10.82
CA THR A 313 -1.34 10.44 11.65
C THR A 313 0.18 10.44 11.50
N THR A 314 0.68 10.50 10.27
CA THR A 314 2.12 10.44 10.00
C THR A 314 2.82 11.71 10.52
N LEU A 315 2.21 12.89 10.35
CA LEU A 315 2.72 14.16 10.89
C LEU A 315 2.82 14.13 12.43
N ALA A 316 1.79 13.61 13.11
CA ALA A 316 1.80 13.46 14.56
C ALA A 316 2.96 12.55 15.03
N TRP A 317 3.23 11.49 14.28
CA TRP A 317 4.37 10.60 14.56
C TRP A 317 5.72 11.29 14.30
N VAL A 318 5.89 11.99 13.17
CA VAL A 318 7.09 12.78 12.86
C VAL A 318 7.35 13.83 13.94
N ARG A 319 6.33 14.58 14.36
CA ARG A 319 6.42 15.59 15.42
C ARG A 319 6.96 14.99 16.73
N ARG A 320 6.44 13.83 17.14
CA ARG A 320 6.90 13.11 18.33
C ARG A 320 8.36 12.67 18.18
N ARG A 321 8.76 12.14 17.03
CA ARG A 321 10.12 11.65 16.79
C ARG A 321 11.16 12.77 16.66
N THR A 322 10.81 13.89 16.07
CA THR A 322 11.73 15.03 15.93
C THR A 322 11.92 15.79 17.22
N GLY A 323 10.94 15.83 18.10
CA GLY A 323 10.99 16.62 19.34
C GLY A 323 11.16 18.12 19.09
N TRP A 324 10.83 18.62 17.92
CA TRP A 324 10.96 20.05 17.62
C TRP A 324 9.82 20.85 18.26
N ASP A 325 10.19 22.01 18.84
CA ASP A 325 9.27 22.93 19.53
C ASP A 325 8.35 23.74 18.59
#